data_b72ba62a8a09501bd69cbc9b29e19f04
#
_entry.id   b72ba62a8a09501bd69cbc9b29e19f04
#
_cell.length_a   1.000
_cell.length_b   1.000
_cell.length_c   1.000
_cell.angle_alpha   90.00
_cell.angle_beta   90.00
_cell.angle_gamma   90.00
#
_symmetry.space_group_name_H-M   'P 1'
#
loop_
_entity.id
_entity.type
_entity.pdbx_description
1 polymer ?
#
loop_
_entity_poly.entity_id
_entity_poly.type
_entity_poly.pdbx_seq_one_letter_code
_entity_poly.pdbx_strand_id
1 'polypeptide(L)'
;MQSFWQSLSGHWQGSHWDFWKGLGWLGNAVFFSRFLVQWYFTEKRRQVVVPSAFWWLSLGGSLLLFVYGLHTGDYVFIFAYAFTWIPYMRNLVIHHRHQAAQQLCASCEPTCLPTAFFCHHCGLKLRPE
;
A
#
# COMPACT_ATOMS: atom_id res chain seq x y z
N MET A 1 -2.30 24.83 33.39
CA MET A 1 -2.25 24.86 31.89
C MET A 1 -0.89 25.25 31.33
N GLN A 2 -0.13 26.14 31.97
CA GLN A 2 1.22 26.53 31.51
C GLN A 2 2.25 25.40 31.59
N SER A 3 2.19 24.52 32.59
CA SER A 3 3.12 23.39 32.76
C SER A 3 3.02 22.35 31.64
N PHE A 4 1.84 22.12 31.07
CA PHE A 4 1.61 21.20 29.96
C PHE A 4 2.27 21.72 28.68
N TRP A 5 2.13 22.99 28.36
CA TRP A 5 2.75 23.61 27.19
C TRP A 5 4.27 23.71 27.31
N GLN A 6 4.82 23.93 28.51
CA GLN A 6 6.27 23.92 28.75
C GLN A 6 6.86 22.51 28.62
N SER A 7 6.12 21.47 29.04
CA SER A 7 6.55 20.07 28.85
C SER A 7 6.57 19.67 27.37
N LEU A 8 5.60 20.13 26.58
CA LEU A 8 5.58 19.92 25.13
C LEU A 8 6.71 20.67 24.42
N SER A 9 6.92 21.94 24.76
CA SER A 9 7.95 22.76 24.09
C SER A 9 9.38 22.34 24.45
N GLY A 10 9.61 21.86 25.68
CA GLY A 10 10.92 21.36 26.11
C GLY A 10 11.35 20.08 25.37
N HIS A 11 10.39 19.29 24.88
CA HIS A 11 10.70 18.09 24.10
C HIS A 11 11.15 18.39 22.65
N TRP A 12 10.85 19.57 22.13
CA TRP A 12 11.25 19.99 20.79
C TRP A 12 12.66 20.61 20.72
N GLN A 13 13.20 21.10 21.82
CA GLN A 13 14.46 21.86 21.86
C GLN A 13 15.75 21.02 21.92
N GLY A 14 15.65 19.68 22.13
CA GLY A 14 16.80 18.77 22.19
C GLY A 14 16.99 17.89 20.97
N SER A 15 16.26 18.14 19.89
CA SER A 15 16.21 17.24 18.74
C SER A 15 17.30 17.58 17.73
N HIS A 16 18.52 17.06 17.93
CA HIS A 16 19.42 16.89 16.80
C HIS A 16 18.70 16.08 15.71
N TRP A 17 18.69 16.63 14.49
CA TRP A 17 18.20 15.94 13.31
C TRP A 17 19.14 14.78 12.99
N ASP A 18 18.95 13.66 13.66
CA ASP A 18 19.66 12.44 13.37
C ASP A 18 19.11 11.83 12.09
N PHE A 19 19.98 11.20 11.31
CA PHE A 19 19.62 10.43 10.10
C PHE A 19 18.39 9.52 10.34
N TRP A 20 18.31 8.93 11.51
CA TRP A 20 17.22 8.02 11.89
C TRP A 20 15.84 8.71 11.99
N LYS A 21 15.81 9.93 12.50
CA LYS A 21 14.56 10.72 12.51
C LYS A 21 14.12 11.06 11.09
N GLY A 22 15.07 11.40 10.21
CA GLY A 22 14.80 11.58 8.79
C GLY A 22 14.24 10.34 8.12
N LEU A 23 14.78 9.16 8.46
CA LEU A 23 14.28 7.87 7.97
C LEU A 23 12.85 7.59 8.43
N GLY A 24 12.54 7.86 9.70
CA GLY A 24 11.18 7.73 10.24
C GLY A 24 10.17 8.65 9.55
N TRP A 25 10.54 9.92 9.32
CA TRP A 25 9.71 10.87 8.58
C TRP A 25 9.50 10.46 7.12
N LEU A 26 10.55 10.00 6.45
CA LEU A 26 10.46 9.46 5.10
C LEU A 26 9.53 8.25 5.05
N GLY A 27 9.69 7.31 5.98
CA GLY A 27 8.82 6.14 6.10
C GLY A 27 7.35 6.51 6.26
N ASN A 28 7.04 7.50 7.13
CA ASN A 28 5.69 8.02 7.30
C ASN A 28 5.15 8.68 6.03
N ALA A 29 5.96 9.50 5.35
CA ALA A 29 5.57 10.16 4.12
C ALA A 29 5.25 9.14 3.01
N VAL A 30 6.11 8.14 2.82
CA VAL A 30 5.90 7.04 1.86
C VAL A 30 4.66 6.23 2.23
N PHE A 31 4.51 5.88 3.51
CA PHE A 31 3.36 5.12 3.98
C PHE A 31 2.04 5.90 3.84
N PHE A 32 2.06 7.21 4.07
CA PHE A 32 0.89 8.08 3.90
C PHE A 32 0.55 8.33 2.43
N SER A 33 1.55 8.44 1.56
CA SER A 33 1.35 8.71 0.13
C SER A 33 0.46 7.67 -0.56
N ARG A 34 0.38 6.45 -0.02
CA ARG A 34 -0.53 5.40 -0.52
C ARG A 34 -2.00 5.84 -0.53
N PHE A 35 -2.43 6.60 0.48
CA PHE A 35 -3.80 7.12 0.56
C PHE A 35 -4.05 8.19 -0.49
N LEU A 36 -3.06 9.06 -0.75
CA LEU A 36 -3.14 10.07 -1.80
C LEU A 36 -3.25 9.42 -3.18
N VAL A 37 -2.45 8.40 -3.43
CA VAL A 37 -2.50 7.62 -4.68
C VAL A 37 -3.85 6.93 -4.83
N GLN A 38 -4.35 6.27 -3.79
CA GLN A 38 -5.66 5.62 -3.82
C GLN A 38 -6.78 6.63 -4.07
N TRP A 39 -6.75 7.77 -3.37
CA TRP A 39 -7.73 8.84 -3.54
C TRP A 39 -7.73 9.38 -4.98
N TYR A 40 -6.55 9.68 -5.52
CA TYR A 40 -6.40 10.16 -6.89
C TYR A 40 -7.00 9.19 -7.92
N PHE A 41 -6.69 7.89 -7.81
CA PHE A 41 -7.23 6.88 -8.74
C PHE A 41 -8.72 6.65 -8.57
N THR A 42 -9.25 6.72 -7.35
CA THR A 42 -10.69 6.61 -7.06
C THR A 42 -11.44 7.78 -7.68
N GLU A 43 -10.94 9.00 -7.51
CA GLU A 43 -11.54 10.21 -8.08
C GLU A 43 -11.53 10.17 -9.61
N LYS A 44 -10.39 9.83 -10.21
CA LYS A 44 -10.23 9.76 -11.67
C LYS A 44 -11.13 8.70 -12.32
N ARG A 45 -11.32 7.56 -11.66
CA ARG A 45 -12.12 6.44 -12.20
C ARG A 45 -13.56 6.45 -11.75
N ARG A 46 -13.95 7.33 -10.82
CA ARG A 46 -15.26 7.38 -10.16
C ARG A 46 -15.73 6.03 -9.60
N GLN A 47 -14.79 5.18 -9.24
CA GLN A 47 -15.00 3.85 -8.66
C GLN A 47 -13.92 3.61 -7.61
N VAL A 48 -14.26 2.88 -6.54
CA VAL A 48 -13.29 2.52 -5.51
C VAL A 48 -12.30 1.52 -6.12
N VAL A 49 -11.10 1.99 -6.44
CA VAL A 49 -10.02 1.19 -7.03
C VAL A 49 -8.80 1.23 -6.14
N VAL A 50 -8.24 0.07 -5.85
CA VAL A 50 -6.96 -0.04 -5.15
C VAL A 50 -5.87 -0.34 -6.18
N PRO A 51 -5.07 0.66 -6.59
CA PRO A 51 -4.00 0.44 -7.56
C PRO A 51 -2.87 -0.40 -6.95
N SER A 52 -2.11 -1.12 -7.79
CA SER A 52 -0.94 -1.90 -7.35
C SER A 52 0.10 -1.05 -6.62
N ALA A 53 0.23 0.22 -6.99
CA ALA A 53 1.11 1.18 -6.30
C ALA A 53 0.79 1.32 -4.80
N PHE A 54 -0.48 1.18 -4.40
CA PHE A 54 -0.87 1.19 -2.98
C PHE A 54 -0.14 0.11 -2.18
N TRP A 55 -0.03 -1.10 -2.72
CA TRP A 55 0.62 -2.23 -2.06
C TRP A 55 2.13 -2.06 -1.96
N TRP A 56 2.77 -1.57 -3.04
CA TRP A 56 4.20 -1.30 -3.06
C TRP A 56 4.60 -0.17 -2.11
N LEU A 57 3.84 0.92 -2.08
CA LEU A 57 4.07 2.03 -1.13
C LEU A 57 3.86 1.58 0.31
N SER A 58 2.87 0.71 0.55
CA SER A 58 2.62 0.16 1.88
C SER A 58 3.76 -0.72 2.37
N LEU A 59 4.29 -1.58 1.50
CA LEU A 59 5.45 -2.43 1.83
C LEU A 59 6.70 -1.59 2.07
N GLY A 60 7.03 -0.66 1.18
CA GLY A 60 8.20 0.20 1.31
C GLY A 60 8.15 1.09 2.56
N GLY A 61 7.01 1.76 2.79
CA GLY A 61 6.83 2.60 3.96
C GLY A 61 6.87 1.81 5.27
N SER A 62 6.22 0.64 5.32
CA SER A 62 6.24 -0.22 6.51
C SER A 62 7.63 -0.78 6.80
N LEU A 63 8.44 -1.07 5.77
CA LEU A 63 9.83 -1.49 5.96
C LEU A 63 10.67 -0.39 6.59
N LEU A 64 10.58 0.84 6.08
CA LEU A 64 11.30 1.97 6.64
C LEU A 64 10.94 2.22 8.10
N LEU A 65 9.63 2.16 8.42
CA LEU A 65 9.15 2.35 9.78
C LEU A 65 9.51 1.19 10.71
N PHE A 66 9.56 -0.03 10.19
CA PHE A 66 10.04 -1.20 10.94
C PHE A 66 11.52 -1.06 11.31
N VAL A 67 12.37 -0.69 10.36
CA VAL A 67 13.81 -0.44 10.60
C VAL A 67 14.00 0.70 11.60
N TYR A 68 13.23 1.78 11.47
CA TYR A 68 13.22 2.86 12.44
C TYR A 68 12.82 2.39 13.85
N GLY A 69 11.76 1.59 13.95
CA GLY A 69 11.31 1.00 15.22
C GLY A 69 12.37 0.10 15.88
N LEU A 70 13.08 -0.71 15.09
CA LEU A 70 14.20 -1.53 15.58
C LEU A 70 15.32 -0.67 16.14
N HIS A 71 15.65 0.44 15.47
CA HIS A 71 16.71 1.34 15.94
C HIS A 71 16.32 2.09 17.23
N THR A 72 15.07 2.54 17.32
CA THR A 72 14.58 3.25 18.51
C THR A 72 14.24 2.32 19.67
N GLY A 73 14.15 1.00 19.42
CA GLY A 73 13.75 0.01 20.43
C GLY A 73 12.28 0.11 20.82
N ASP A 74 11.45 0.74 20.00
CA ASP A 74 10.02 0.87 20.27
C ASP A 74 9.25 -0.38 19.85
N TYR A 75 8.89 -1.20 20.85
CA TYR A 75 8.17 -2.46 20.63
C TYR A 75 6.80 -2.29 19.95
N VAL A 76 6.15 -1.14 20.14
CA VAL A 76 4.84 -0.85 19.49
C VAL A 76 5.02 -0.76 17.99
N PHE A 77 6.03 -0.01 17.54
CA PHE A 77 6.36 0.10 16.11
C PHE A 77 6.82 -1.23 15.52
N ILE A 78 7.71 -1.95 16.21
CA ILE A 78 8.21 -3.25 15.76
C ILE A 78 7.04 -4.21 15.55
N PHE A 79 6.16 -4.35 16.54
CA PHE A 79 5.03 -5.27 16.45
C PHE A 79 4.04 -4.86 15.36
N ALA A 80 3.65 -3.59 15.31
CA ALA A 80 2.70 -3.07 14.34
C ALA A 80 3.15 -3.33 12.89
N TYR A 81 4.41 -3.03 12.59
CA TYR A 81 4.92 -3.15 11.22
C TYR A 81 5.38 -4.56 10.84
N ALA A 82 5.78 -5.41 11.79
CA ALA A 82 6.08 -6.81 11.52
C ALA A 82 4.87 -7.58 10.97
N PHE A 83 3.68 -7.38 11.56
CA PHE A 83 2.46 -8.06 11.13
C PHE A 83 1.83 -7.47 9.86
N THR A 84 2.13 -6.22 9.55
CA THR A 84 1.57 -5.51 8.39
C THR A 84 2.00 -6.13 7.06
N TRP A 85 3.14 -6.82 7.00
CA TRP A 85 3.67 -7.43 5.79
C TRP A 85 2.82 -8.59 5.28
N ILE A 86 2.23 -9.38 6.18
CA ILE A 86 1.46 -10.58 5.82
C ILE A 86 0.31 -10.23 4.85
N PRO A 87 -0.62 -9.33 5.19
CA PRO A 87 -1.72 -8.99 4.28
C PRO A 87 -1.23 -8.27 3.01
N TYR A 88 -0.19 -7.44 3.08
CA TYR A 88 0.29 -6.73 1.90
C TYR A 88 0.93 -7.66 0.88
N MET A 89 1.79 -8.58 1.32
CA MET A 89 2.38 -9.58 0.44
C MET A 89 1.31 -10.50 -0.18
N ARG A 90 0.37 -10.96 0.63
CA ARG A 90 -0.74 -11.78 0.13
C ARG A 90 -1.56 -11.06 -0.93
N ASN A 91 -1.95 -9.81 -0.67
CA ASN A 91 -2.75 -9.03 -1.60
C ASN A 91 -1.98 -8.70 -2.89
N LEU A 92 -0.69 -8.44 -2.80
CA LEU A 92 0.17 -8.22 -3.95
C LEU A 92 0.26 -9.48 -4.83
N VAL A 93 0.46 -10.65 -4.23
CA VAL A 93 0.48 -11.94 -4.95
C VAL A 93 -0.87 -12.22 -5.63
N ILE A 94 -1.98 -12.00 -4.93
CA ILE A 94 -3.31 -12.17 -5.49
C ILE A 94 -3.53 -11.22 -6.67
N HIS A 95 -3.15 -9.95 -6.51
CA HIS A 95 -3.30 -8.93 -7.54
C HIS A 95 -2.51 -9.31 -8.81
N HIS A 96 -1.24 -9.73 -8.66
CA HIS A 96 -0.44 -10.18 -9.80
C HIS A 96 -1.00 -11.45 -10.46
N ARG A 97 -1.48 -12.42 -9.68
CA ARG A 97 -2.11 -13.62 -10.23
C ARG A 97 -3.38 -13.31 -11.00
N HIS A 98 -4.23 -12.39 -10.51
CA HIS A 98 -5.42 -11.96 -11.22
C HIS A 98 -5.10 -11.25 -12.54
N GLN A 99 -4.09 -10.38 -12.55
CA GLN A 99 -3.67 -9.73 -13.80
C GLN A 99 -3.08 -10.71 -14.81
N ALA A 100 -2.26 -11.66 -14.37
CA ALA A 100 -1.67 -12.68 -15.23
C ALA A 100 -2.71 -13.68 -15.78
N ALA A 101 -3.81 -13.87 -15.07
CA ALA A 101 -4.88 -14.80 -15.46
C ALA A 101 -5.99 -14.14 -16.31
N GLN A 102 -5.95 -12.84 -16.53
CA GLN A 102 -6.93 -12.16 -17.40
C GLN A 102 -6.78 -12.64 -18.83
N GLN A 103 -7.84 -13.21 -19.38
CA GLN A 103 -7.91 -13.69 -20.77
C GLN A 103 -8.37 -12.54 -21.68
N LEU A 104 -7.60 -12.28 -22.73
CA LEU A 104 -8.01 -11.37 -23.82
C LEU A 104 -8.97 -12.11 -24.76
N CYS A 105 -10.11 -11.52 -25.04
CA CYS A 105 -11.02 -12.06 -26.06
C CYS A 105 -10.45 -11.76 -27.45
N ALA A 106 -10.25 -12.80 -28.25
CA ALA A 106 -9.69 -12.66 -29.60
C ALA A 106 -10.56 -11.86 -30.58
N SER A 107 -11.87 -11.73 -30.28
CA SER A 107 -12.83 -11.04 -31.19
C SER A 107 -13.10 -9.59 -30.86
N CYS A 108 -12.96 -9.17 -29.61
CA CYS A 108 -13.40 -7.83 -29.20
C CYS A 108 -12.43 -7.11 -28.23
N GLU A 109 -11.27 -7.68 -27.97
CA GLU A 109 -10.20 -7.15 -27.09
C GLU A 109 -10.51 -6.84 -25.62
N PRO A 110 -11.74 -6.85 -25.05
CA PRO A 110 -11.91 -6.64 -23.63
C PRO A 110 -11.31 -7.79 -22.82
N THR A 111 -10.73 -7.44 -21.69
CA THR A 111 -10.21 -8.39 -20.72
C THR A 111 -11.38 -9.10 -20.01
N CYS A 112 -11.42 -10.43 -20.12
CA CYS A 112 -12.42 -11.27 -19.46
C CYS A 112 -11.88 -11.86 -18.17
N LEU A 113 -12.79 -12.22 -17.25
CA LEU A 113 -12.43 -12.92 -16.02
C LEU A 113 -11.75 -14.26 -16.33
N PRO A 114 -10.74 -14.68 -15.55
CA PRO A 114 -10.02 -15.94 -15.78
C PRO A 114 -10.91 -17.18 -15.67
N THR A 115 -12.06 -17.07 -15.03
CA THR A 115 -13.06 -18.13 -14.84
C THR A 115 -14.23 -18.04 -15.83
N ALA A 116 -14.26 -17.03 -16.70
CA ALA A 116 -15.35 -16.85 -17.64
C ALA A 116 -15.27 -17.88 -18.78
N PHE A 117 -16.35 -18.64 -18.99
CA PHE A 117 -16.49 -19.55 -20.13
C PHE A 117 -16.86 -18.82 -21.42
N PHE A 118 -17.55 -17.70 -21.29
CA PHE A 118 -17.99 -16.85 -22.39
C PHE A 118 -17.58 -15.40 -22.18
N CYS A 119 -17.24 -14.71 -23.27
CA CYS A 119 -17.00 -13.29 -23.22
C CYS A 119 -18.29 -12.53 -22.92
N HIS A 120 -18.31 -11.70 -21.89
CA HIS A 120 -19.49 -10.92 -21.51
C HIS A 120 -19.85 -9.82 -22.50
N HIS A 121 -18.96 -9.50 -23.44
CA HIS A 121 -19.15 -8.44 -24.43
C HIS A 121 -19.63 -8.97 -25.78
N CYS A 122 -19.08 -10.08 -26.29
CA CYS A 122 -19.42 -10.63 -27.61
C CYS A 122 -20.00 -12.06 -27.57
N GLY A 123 -20.09 -12.68 -26.40
CA GLY A 123 -20.61 -14.03 -26.24
C GLY A 123 -19.70 -15.17 -26.73
N LEU A 124 -18.48 -14.85 -27.22
CA LEU A 124 -17.55 -15.86 -27.70
C LEU A 124 -17.12 -16.81 -26.58
N LYS A 125 -17.08 -18.13 -26.85
CA LYS A 125 -16.57 -19.13 -25.91
C LYS A 125 -15.06 -18.97 -25.76
N LEU A 126 -14.61 -18.70 -24.53
CA LEU A 126 -13.20 -18.40 -24.22
C LEU A 126 -12.40 -19.63 -23.82
N ARG A 127 -13.07 -20.70 -23.38
CA ARG A 127 -12.43 -21.91 -22.87
C ARG A 127 -12.97 -23.14 -23.59
N PRO A 128 -12.11 -24.00 -24.17
CA PRO A 128 -12.53 -25.33 -24.59
C PRO A 128 -12.87 -26.15 -23.34
N GLU A 129 -13.80 -27.09 -23.47
CA GLU A 129 -14.15 -28.05 -22.42
C GLU A 129 -12.96 -28.90 -22.04
#